data_80086bf3e394a1446a741d2119d7c529
#
_entry.id   80086bf3e394a1446a741d2119d7c529
#
_cell.length_a   1.000
_cell.length_b   1.000
_cell.length_c   1.000
_cell.angle_alpha   90.00
_cell.angle_beta   90.00
_cell.angle_gamma   90.00
#
_symmetry.space_group_name_H-M   'P 1'
#
loop_
_entity.id
_entity.type
_entity.pdbx_description
1 polymer ?
#
loop_
_entity_poly.entity_id
_entity_poly.type
_entity_poly.pdbx_seq_one_letter_code
_entity_poly.pdbx_strand_id
1 'polypeptide(L)'
;MTRHRTIDAERRTRPDRRARAADRQAVSIGVRIRRPGENWFASRITNLSVTGFRLQSFAKLSPGKELWVALPGFEGRRAIVLWTRAHESGCAFDRPLHPAILDHVVRLARADFMN
;
A
#
# COMPACT_ATOMS: atom_id res chain seq x y z
N MET A 1 -34.24 -14.65 12.87
CA MET A 1 -33.56 -14.24 12.90
C MET A 1 -32.79 -13.90 12.62
N THR A 2 -32.79 -13.82 12.32
CA THR A 2 -31.88 -13.43 12.23
C THR A 2 -31.15 -12.88 12.19
N ARG A 3 -31.38 -12.73 12.10
CA ARG A 3 -30.53 -12.05 12.19
C ARG A 3 -29.73 -11.81 12.28
N HIS A 4 -29.65 -11.95 12.12
CA HIS A 4 -28.66 -11.64 12.35
C HIS A 4 -28.05 -11.59 11.75
N ARG A 5 -28.51 -12.02 11.47
CA ARG A 5 -27.90 -11.87 11.04
C ARG A 5 -27.37 -11.24 10.54
N THR A 6 -27.71 -11.05 10.28
CA THR A 6 -27.08 -10.29 9.93
C THR A 6 -26.34 -9.66 10.31
N ILE A 7 -26.58 -9.66 10.64
CA ILE A 7 -25.74 -9.02 11.21
C ILE A 7 -24.51 -9.30 11.27
N ASP A 8 -24.51 -10.08 11.23
CA ASP A 8 -23.36 -10.50 11.28
C ASP A 8 -22.60 -10.13 10.18
N ALA A 9 -23.12 -9.93 9.28
CA ALA A 9 -22.35 -9.63 8.19
C ALA A 9 -21.69 -8.38 8.32
N GLU A 10 -22.22 -7.51 8.80
CA GLU A 10 -21.57 -6.42 8.94
C GLU A 10 -20.68 -6.39 9.93
N ARG A 11 -20.88 -7.13 10.79
CA ARG A 11 -20.05 -7.12 11.78
C ARG A 11 -18.82 -7.61 11.42
N ARG A 12 -18.69 -8.52 10.62
CA ARG A 12 -17.47 -8.97 10.32
C ARG A 12 -16.77 -8.03 9.46
N THR A 13 -17.42 -7.30 8.68
CA THR A 13 -16.77 -6.30 7.88
C THR A 13 -16.18 -5.21 8.71
N ARG A 14 -16.85 -4.91 9.78
CA ARG A 14 -16.35 -3.85 10.58
C ARG A 14 -15.06 -4.13 11.25
N PRO A 15 -14.84 -5.32 11.79
CA PRO A 15 -13.53 -5.63 12.34
C PRO A 15 -12.44 -5.50 11.28
N ASP A 16 -12.72 -5.93 10.06
CA ASP A 16 -11.75 -5.81 9.01
C ASP A 16 -11.40 -4.38 8.72
N ARG A 17 -12.39 -3.53 8.70
CA ARG A 17 -12.11 -2.14 8.44
C ARG A 17 -11.28 -1.52 9.52
N ARG A 18 -11.55 -1.87 10.75
CA ARG A 18 -10.77 -1.34 11.84
C ARG A 18 -9.36 -1.85 11.80
N ALA A 19 -9.17 -3.10 11.45
CA ALA A 19 -7.84 -3.66 11.34
C ALA A 19 -7.05 -2.93 10.26
N ARG A 20 -7.69 -2.66 9.12
CA ARG A 20 -6.99 -1.94 8.07
C ARG A 20 -6.64 -0.54 8.49
N ALA A 21 -7.52 0.14 9.19
CA ALA A 21 -7.22 1.48 9.68
C ALA A 21 -6.08 1.45 10.66
N ALA A 22 -6.07 0.47 11.54
CA ALA A 22 -5.00 0.34 12.53
C ALA A 22 -3.68 0.00 11.87
N ASP A 23 -3.71 -0.73 10.77
CA ASP A 23 -2.49 -1.12 10.06
C ASP A 23 -1.92 0.00 9.19
N ARG A 24 -2.71 1.00 8.88
CA ARG A 24 -2.24 2.07 8.03
C ARG A 24 -1.25 2.94 8.75
N GLN A 25 -0.13 3.21 8.09
CA GLN A 25 0.91 4.05 8.63
C GLN A 25 1.15 5.21 7.69
N ALA A 26 1.06 6.43 8.22
CA ALA A 26 1.47 7.61 7.47
C ALA A 26 2.99 7.61 7.46
N VAL A 27 3.57 7.68 6.28
CA VAL A 27 5.02 7.57 6.11
C VAL A 27 5.47 8.47 4.98
N SER A 28 6.78 8.55 4.81
CA SER A 28 7.36 9.21 3.65
C SER A 28 8.56 8.36 3.26
N ILE A 29 8.36 7.48 2.29
CA ILE A 29 9.35 6.47 1.93
C ILE A 29 9.66 6.57 0.46
N GLY A 30 10.93 6.77 0.13
CA GLY A 30 11.38 6.69 -1.25
C GLY A 30 11.36 5.23 -1.70
N VAL A 31 10.75 4.98 -2.84
CA VAL A 31 10.67 3.65 -3.41
C VAL A 31 10.96 3.73 -4.89
N ARG A 32 11.06 2.58 -5.53
CA ARG A 32 11.15 2.51 -6.98
C ARG A 32 9.95 1.75 -7.50
N ILE A 33 9.43 2.22 -8.61
CA ILE A 33 8.25 1.65 -9.27
C ILE A 33 8.65 1.25 -10.67
N ARG A 34 8.07 0.17 -11.17
CA ARG A 34 8.28 -0.25 -12.55
C ARG A 34 6.93 -0.69 -13.12
N ARG A 35 6.57 -0.13 -14.27
CA ARG A 35 5.42 -0.61 -15.03
C ARG A 35 5.91 -1.68 -16.00
N PRO A 36 5.00 -2.58 -16.45
CA PRO A 36 5.41 -3.63 -17.39
C PRO A 36 6.14 -3.05 -18.60
N GLY A 37 7.29 -3.63 -18.91
CA GLY A 37 8.06 -3.21 -20.07
C GLY A 37 8.84 -1.93 -19.90
N GLU A 38 8.86 -1.35 -18.71
CA GLU A 38 9.55 -0.08 -18.49
C GLU A 38 10.64 -0.24 -17.44
N ASN A 39 11.47 0.79 -17.34
CA ASN A 39 12.53 0.82 -16.35
C ASN A 39 11.98 1.28 -15.01
N TRP A 40 12.74 0.99 -13.96
CA TRP A 40 12.40 1.49 -12.64
C TRP A 40 12.53 3.00 -12.58
N PHE A 41 11.65 3.64 -11.84
CA PHE A 41 11.74 5.07 -11.61
C PHE A 41 11.39 5.37 -10.15
N ALA A 42 11.87 6.51 -9.67
CA ALA A 42 11.71 6.88 -8.27
C ALA A 42 10.29 7.39 -8.00
N SER A 43 9.77 7.06 -6.85
CA SER A 43 8.47 7.51 -6.37
C SER A 43 8.50 7.58 -4.86
N ARG A 44 7.39 7.99 -4.26
CA ARG A 44 7.32 8.12 -2.81
C ARG A 44 6.02 7.56 -2.30
N ILE A 45 6.12 6.71 -1.28
CA ILE A 45 4.96 6.19 -0.57
C ILE A 45 4.64 7.12 0.58
N THR A 46 3.38 7.51 0.71
CA THR A 46 2.93 8.41 1.78
C THR A 46 2.02 7.72 2.77
N ASN A 47 1.61 6.50 2.47
CA ASN A 47 0.77 5.71 3.36
C ASN A 47 1.00 4.25 3.04
N LEU A 48 1.19 3.42 4.05
CA LEU A 48 1.52 2.01 3.85
C LEU A 48 0.77 1.14 4.83
N SER A 49 0.25 0.03 4.33
CA SER A 49 -0.37 -1.00 5.15
C SER A 49 0.04 -2.35 4.60
N VAL A 50 -0.37 -3.43 5.27
CA VAL A 50 -0.06 -4.76 4.77
C VAL A 50 -0.77 -5.05 3.44
N THR A 51 -1.88 -4.38 3.14
CA THR A 51 -2.63 -4.67 1.93
C THR A 51 -2.35 -3.72 0.79
N GLY A 52 -1.74 -2.57 1.04
CA GLY A 52 -1.52 -1.62 -0.04
C GLY A 52 -0.82 -0.35 0.40
N PHE A 53 -0.82 0.62 -0.50
CA PHE A 53 -0.07 1.85 -0.25
C PHE A 53 -0.64 2.99 -1.07
N ARG A 54 -0.35 4.20 -0.62
CA ARG A 54 -0.62 5.41 -1.38
C ARG A 54 0.70 5.92 -1.91
N LEU A 55 0.71 6.28 -3.17
CA LEU A 55 1.92 6.62 -3.90
C LEU A 55 1.82 8.01 -4.47
N GLN A 56 2.88 8.80 -4.36
CA GLN A 56 3.01 10.05 -5.07
C GLN A 56 3.98 9.83 -6.22
N SER A 57 3.58 10.18 -7.42
CA SER A 57 4.41 9.95 -8.60
C SER A 57 4.07 10.97 -9.68
N PHE A 58 5.08 11.39 -10.42
CA PHE A 58 4.84 12.24 -11.58
C PHE A 58 4.45 11.41 -12.79
N ALA A 59 4.72 10.10 -12.76
CA ALA A 59 4.29 9.24 -13.85
C ALA A 59 2.79 9.02 -13.73
N LYS A 60 2.13 9.01 -14.87
CA LYS A 60 0.70 8.78 -14.88
C LYS A 60 0.44 7.29 -14.74
N LEU A 61 -0.27 6.92 -13.70
CA LEU A 61 -0.62 5.53 -13.43
C LEU A 61 -2.11 5.35 -13.69
N SER A 62 -2.47 4.26 -14.34
CA SER A 62 -3.85 4.02 -14.74
C SER A 62 -4.49 2.97 -13.85
N PRO A 63 -5.70 3.24 -13.33
CA PRO A 63 -6.42 2.25 -12.52
C PRO A 63 -6.58 0.93 -13.27
N GLY A 64 -6.45 -0.16 -12.55
CA GLY A 64 -6.56 -1.50 -13.11
C GLY A 64 -5.26 -2.06 -13.66
N LYS A 65 -4.23 -1.25 -13.77
CA LYS A 65 -2.95 -1.71 -14.32
C LYS A 65 -2.04 -2.17 -13.19
N GLU A 66 -1.19 -3.14 -13.52
CA GLU A 66 -0.23 -3.65 -12.54
C GLU A 66 1.07 -2.86 -12.60
N LEU A 67 1.79 -2.92 -11.50
CA LEU A 67 3.12 -2.36 -11.42
C LEU A 67 3.91 -3.16 -10.37
N TRP A 68 5.19 -2.90 -10.30
CA TRP A 68 6.03 -3.45 -9.25
C TRP A 68 6.56 -2.32 -8.41
N VAL A 69 6.60 -2.55 -7.11
CA VAL A 69 7.13 -1.57 -6.15
C VAL A 69 8.26 -2.23 -5.37
N ALA A 70 9.39 -1.55 -5.30
CA ALA A 70 10.54 -2.02 -4.54
C ALA A 70 10.64 -1.20 -3.27
N LEU A 71 10.26 -1.82 -2.15
CA LEU A 71 10.41 -1.22 -0.84
C LEU A 71 11.88 -1.30 -0.44
N PRO A 72 12.37 -0.35 0.36
CA PRO A 72 13.79 -0.36 0.75
C PRO A 72 14.19 -1.69 1.37
N GLY A 73 15.21 -2.31 0.81
CA GLY A 73 15.73 -3.56 1.33
C GLY A 73 15.04 -4.81 0.84
N PHE A 74 14.04 -4.68 -0.02
CA PHE A 74 13.27 -5.82 -0.49
C PHE A 74 13.17 -5.83 -2.01
N GLU A 75 12.92 -7.01 -2.55
CA GLU A 75 12.70 -7.17 -3.98
C GLU A 75 11.38 -6.55 -4.38
N GLY A 76 11.23 -6.31 -5.68
CA GLY A 76 10.00 -5.75 -6.21
C GLY A 76 8.81 -6.64 -5.94
N ARG A 77 7.71 -6.03 -5.58
CA ARG A 77 6.45 -6.73 -5.31
C ARG A 77 5.41 -6.21 -6.29
N ARG A 78 4.55 -7.12 -6.72
CA ARG A 78 3.51 -6.77 -7.67
C ARG A 78 2.34 -6.11 -6.95
N ALA A 79 1.77 -5.13 -7.60
CA ALA A 79 0.61 -4.41 -7.08
C ALA A 79 -0.28 -3.97 -8.22
N ILE A 80 -1.51 -3.60 -7.89
CA ILE A 80 -2.50 -3.13 -8.85
C ILE A 80 -2.89 -1.72 -8.46
N VAL A 81 -2.96 -0.83 -9.43
CA VAL A 81 -3.43 0.53 -9.20
C VAL A 81 -4.94 0.48 -9.05
N LEU A 82 -5.45 0.98 -7.92
CA LEU A 82 -6.88 1.00 -7.64
C LEU A 82 -7.52 2.31 -8.08
N TRP A 83 -6.84 3.41 -7.84
CA TRP A 83 -7.34 4.73 -8.21
C TRP A 83 -6.17 5.69 -8.41
N THR A 84 -6.44 6.73 -9.17
CA THR A 84 -5.46 7.79 -9.43
C THR A 84 -6.18 9.12 -9.37
N ARG A 85 -5.55 10.09 -8.72
CA ARG A 85 -6.06 11.44 -8.65
C ARG A 85 -4.87 12.39 -8.59
N ALA A 86 -4.75 13.26 -9.58
CA ALA A 86 -3.61 14.17 -9.70
C ALA A 86 -2.32 13.36 -9.68
N HIS A 87 -1.46 13.60 -8.73
CA HIS A 87 -0.17 12.89 -8.66
C HIS A 87 -0.18 11.79 -7.61
N GLU A 88 -1.36 11.40 -7.13
CA GLU A 88 -1.49 10.34 -6.14
C GLU A 88 -2.18 9.14 -6.72
N SER A 89 -1.80 7.96 -6.26
CA SER A 89 -2.45 6.71 -6.63
C SER A 89 -2.55 5.84 -5.41
N GLY A 90 -3.68 5.13 -5.31
CA GLY A 90 -3.83 4.09 -4.30
C GLY A 90 -3.62 2.76 -4.97
N CYS A 91 -2.81 1.91 -4.36
CA CYS A 91 -2.45 0.62 -4.92
C CYS A 91 -2.64 -0.48 -3.90
N ALA A 92 -2.97 -1.68 -4.38
CA ALA A 92 -3.09 -2.85 -3.53
C ALA A 92 -2.01 -3.85 -3.92
N PHE A 93 -1.34 -4.42 -2.92
CA PHE A 93 -0.37 -5.48 -3.18
C PHE A 93 -1.09 -6.70 -3.71
N ASP A 94 -0.47 -7.42 -4.65
CA ASP A 94 -0.99 -8.68 -5.13
C ASP A 94 -1.11 -9.67 -3.99
N ARG A 95 -0.12 -9.68 -3.10
CA ARG A 95 -0.16 -10.46 -1.86
C ARG A 95 0.15 -9.54 -0.70
N PRO A 96 -0.60 -9.63 0.39
CA PRO A 96 -0.33 -8.75 1.53
C PRO A 96 1.09 -8.91 2.03
N LEU A 97 1.64 -7.83 2.57
CA LEU A 97 2.94 -7.87 3.22
C LEU A 97 2.84 -8.67 4.50
N HIS A 98 3.92 -9.36 4.84
CA HIS A 98 4.02 -9.90 6.18
C HIS A 98 4.12 -8.70 7.14
N PRO A 99 3.43 -8.75 8.30
CA PRO A 99 3.49 -7.63 9.25
C PRO A 99 4.89 -7.24 9.66
N ALA A 100 5.82 -8.19 9.72
CA ALA A 100 7.19 -7.88 10.07
C ALA A 100 7.87 -7.03 9.01
N ILE A 101 7.51 -7.21 7.75
CA ILE A 101 8.06 -6.38 6.67
C ILE A 101 7.53 -4.96 6.80
N LEU A 102 6.23 -4.82 7.03
CA LEU A 102 5.65 -3.51 7.24
C LEU A 102 6.34 -2.78 8.37
N ASP A 103 6.49 -3.46 9.50
CA ASP A 103 7.10 -2.88 10.68
C ASP A 103 8.54 -2.45 10.41
N HIS A 104 9.29 -3.27 9.71
CA HIS A 104 10.67 -2.97 9.37
C HIS A 104 10.77 -1.72 8.48
N VAL A 105 9.93 -1.67 7.43
CA VAL A 105 9.96 -0.56 6.50
C VAL A 105 9.54 0.74 7.17
N VAL A 106 8.53 0.67 8.04
CA VAL A 106 8.08 1.85 8.76
C VAL A 106 9.17 2.35 9.70
N ARG A 107 9.88 1.44 10.37
CA ARG A 107 10.97 1.84 11.24
C ARG A 107 12.11 2.49 10.47
N LEU A 108 12.44 1.96 9.31
CA LEU A 108 13.46 2.58 8.47
C LEU A 108 13.06 3.98 8.06
N ALA A 109 11.81 4.17 7.69
CA ALA A 109 11.33 5.48 7.28
C ALA A 109 11.40 6.48 8.43
N ARG A 110 11.08 6.04 9.63
CA ARG A 110 11.15 6.92 10.80
C ARG A 110 12.58 7.26 11.16
N ALA A 111 13.47 6.29 11.04
CA ALA A 111 14.87 6.52 11.33
C ALA A 111 15.45 7.57 10.37
N ASP A 112 15.13 7.45 9.08
CA ASP A 112 15.59 8.41 8.11
C ASP A 112 15.06 9.80 8.42
N PHE A 113 13.78 9.86 8.80
CA PHE A 113 13.16 11.14 9.09
C PHE A 113 13.78 11.79 10.32
N MET A 114 14.15 10.99 11.31
CA MET A 114 14.73 11.50 12.54
C MET A 114 16.18 11.94 12.36
N ASN A 115 16.84 11.44 11.35
CA ASN A 115 18.20 11.84 11.05
C ASN A 115 18.24 13.03 10.11
#